data_fbc7798b1281aa9ef2091826d49bc931
#
_entry.id   fbc7798b1281aa9ef2091826d49bc931
#
_cell.length_a   1.000
_cell.length_b   1.000
_cell.length_c   1.000
_cell.angle_alpha   90.00
_cell.angle_beta   90.00
_cell.angle_gamma   90.00
#
_symmetry.space_group_name_H-M   'P 1'
#
loop_
_entity.id
_entity.type
_entity.pdbx_description
1 polymer ?
#
loop_
_entity_poly.entity_id
_entity_poly.type
_entity_poly.pdbx_seq_one_letter_code
_entity_poly.pdbx_strand_id
1 'polypeptide(L)'
;SQHHPTDDIKIKEVKELLPPIAHLYELPVTPQVANLVYKTRHEISDLVHGRDNRLLVIIGPCSIHDTKAAVEYAQKLLTLRKKYEKELLIVMRVYFEKPRTTVGWKGLINDPHLDGTFDINFGLRQARQLLLTLNDMGMPASTEFLDMITPQYYADLISWGAIGARTTESQVHRELASGLSCPVGFKNGTDGNLKIAIDAISAASHPHHFLSVTKAGHSAIVHTAGNP
;
A
#
# COMPACT_ATOMS: atom_id res chain seq x y z
N SER A 1 0.00 -50.55 -1.37
CA SER A 1 -0.35 -49.45 -2.31
C SER A 1 0.63 -48.32 -2.11
N GLN A 2 1.35 -47.92 -3.17
CA GLN A 2 2.24 -46.78 -3.15
C GLN A 2 1.37 -45.51 -3.02
N HIS A 3 1.54 -44.75 -1.93
CA HIS A 3 0.95 -43.43 -1.79
C HIS A 3 1.77 -42.43 -2.61
N HIS A 4 1.18 -41.87 -3.64
CA HIS A 4 1.79 -40.77 -4.39
C HIS A 4 1.57 -39.45 -3.60
N PRO A 5 2.60 -38.59 -3.46
CA PRO A 5 2.41 -37.28 -2.87
C PRO A 5 1.45 -36.43 -3.72
N THR A 6 0.52 -35.75 -3.08
CA THR A 6 -0.49 -34.92 -3.78
C THR A 6 -0.44 -33.46 -3.37
N ASP A 7 0.42 -33.11 -2.40
CA ASP A 7 0.58 -31.76 -1.89
C ASP A 7 2.03 -31.30 -2.04
N ASP A 8 2.20 -30.00 -2.22
CA ASP A 8 3.49 -29.30 -2.37
C ASP A 8 4.44 -29.88 -3.44
N ILE A 9 3.94 -30.64 -4.38
CA ILE A 9 4.78 -31.34 -5.38
C ILE A 9 5.48 -30.40 -6.37
N LYS A 10 5.09 -29.13 -6.42
CA LYS A 10 5.70 -28.09 -7.24
C LYS A 10 6.27 -26.94 -6.42
N ILE A 11 6.22 -27.06 -5.10
CA ILE A 11 6.78 -26.06 -4.18
C ILE A 11 8.22 -26.50 -3.85
N LYS A 12 9.17 -25.62 -4.10
CA LYS A 12 10.59 -25.89 -3.79
C LYS A 12 10.93 -25.59 -2.33
N GLU A 13 10.35 -24.55 -1.78
CA GLU A 13 10.69 -24.08 -0.45
C GLU A 13 9.57 -23.19 0.09
N VAL A 14 9.34 -23.26 1.40
CA VAL A 14 8.49 -22.33 2.15
C VAL A 14 9.35 -21.71 3.24
N LYS A 15 9.46 -20.38 3.23
CA LYS A 15 10.14 -19.61 4.29
C LYS A 15 9.14 -18.77 5.03
N GLU A 16 9.22 -18.74 6.35
CA GLU A 16 8.39 -17.89 7.15
C GLU A 16 8.85 -16.43 7.09
N LEU A 17 7.87 -15.52 7.03
CA LEU A 17 8.12 -14.10 7.24
C LEU A 17 8.05 -13.80 8.74
N LEU A 18 8.84 -12.82 9.20
CA LEU A 18 8.59 -12.23 10.50
C LEU A 18 7.16 -11.68 10.55
N PRO A 19 6.44 -11.85 11.66
CA PRO A 19 5.07 -11.35 11.75
C PRO A 19 5.05 -9.81 11.75
N PRO A 20 3.94 -9.19 11.32
CA PRO A 20 3.81 -7.72 11.33
C PRO A 20 4.18 -7.08 12.66
N ILE A 21 3.79 -7.71 13.79
CA ILE A 21 4.07 -7.17 15.13
C ILE A 21 5.57 -6.96 15.40
N ALA A 22 6.43 -7.81 14.84
CA ALA A 22 7.90 -7.66 15.00
C ALA A 22 8.40 -6.38 14.34
N HIS A 23 7.90 -6.06 13.15
CA HIS A 23 8.25 -4.83 12.45
C HIS A 23 7.65 -3.59 13.14
N LEU A 24 6.41 -3.68 13.63
CA LEU A 24 5.78 -2.59 14.35
C LEU A 24 6.48 -2.29 15.67
N TYR A 25 7.02 -3.32 16.34
CA TYR A 25 7.79 -3.16 17.57
C TYR A 25 9.15 -2.51 17.33
N GLU A 26 9.88 -2.93 16.29
CA GLU A 26 11.18 -2.34 15.95
C GLU A 26 11.06 -0.92 15.37
N LEU A 27 10.03 -0.68 14.59
CA LEU A 27 9.80 0.56 13.85
C LEU A 27 8.40 1.12 14.18
N PRO A 28 8.19 1.56 15.43
CA PRO A 28 6.87 2.01 15.89
C PRO A 28 6.47 3.33 15.26
N VAL A 29 5.17 3.55 15.15
CA VAL A 29 4.60 4.85 14.77
C VAL A 29 4.82 5.84 15.92
N THR A 30 5.45 6.97 15.61
CA THR A 30 5.58 8.06 16.57
C THR A 30 4.29 8.89 16.62
N PRO A 31 4.00 9.64 17.71
CA PRO A 31 2.86 10.54 17.75
C PRO A 31 2.84 11.57 16.61
N GLN A 32 4.00 12.09 16.23
CA GLN A 32 4.13 13.04 15.13
C GLN A 32 3.74 12.42 13.78
N VAL A 33 4.20 11.20 13.50
CA VAL A 33 3.85 10.47 12.29
C VAL A 33 2.37 10.13 12.28
N ALA A 34 1.84 9.62 13.39
CA ALA A 34 0.42 9.30 13.51
C ALA A 34 -0.47 10.52 13.24
N ASN A 35 -0.09 11.69 13.76
CA ASN A 35 -0.82 12.94 13.54
C ASN A 35 -0.83 13.33 12.06
N LEU A 36 0.29 13.23 11.36
CA LEU A 36 0.35 13.54 9.94
C LEU A 36 -0.53 12.60 9.12
N VAL A 37 -0.45 11.30 9.37
CA VAL A 37 -1.26 10.30 8.66
C VAL A 37 -2.75 10.55 8.92
N TYR A 38 -3.13 10.71 10.17
CA TYR A 38 -4.52 10.99 10.57
C TYR A 38 -5.06 12.25 9.89
N LYS A 39 -4.34 13.36 10.00
CA LYS A 39 -4.72 14.63 9.39
C LYS A 39 -4.85 14.52 7.88
N THR A 40 -3.88 13.92 7.22
CA THR A 40 -3.87 13.80 5.76
C THR A 40 -5.03 12.93 5.26
N ARG A 41 -5.34 11.81 5.94
CA ARG A 41 -6.50 10.98 5.61
C ARG A 41 -7.81 11.78 5.68
N HIS A 42 -7.96 12.63 6.70
CA HIS A 42 -9.12 13.51 6.83
C HIS A 42 -9.20 14.56 5.73
N GLU A 43 -8.08 15.19 5.39
CA GLU A 43 -8.00 16.15 4.29
C GLU A 43 -8.38 15.51 2.95
N ILE A 44 -7.89 14.31 2.69
CA ILE A 44 -8.23 13.56 1.46
C ILE A 44 -9.71 13.22 1.45
N SER A 45 -10.27 12.75 2.55
CA SER A 45 -11.70 12.46 2.67
C SER A 45 -12.54 13.71 2.41
N ASP A 46 -12.16 14.85 2.97
CA ASP A 46 -12.86 16.12 2.74
C ASP A 46 -12.80 16.54 1.27
N LEU A 47 -11.66 16.35 0.62
CA LEU A 47 -11.51 16.61 -0.81
C LEU A 47 -12.43 15.75 -1.66
N VAL A 48 -12.43 14.45 -1.41
CA VAL A 48 -13.24 13.47 -2.16
C VAL A 48 -14.73 13.73 -1.98
N HIS A 49 -15.16 14.20 -0.81
CA HIS A 49 -16.56 14.49 -0.51
C HIS A 49 -16.96 15.96 -0.78
N GLY A 50 -16.09 16.74 -1.42
CA GLY A 50 -16.40 18.11 -1.82
C GLY A 50 -16.40 19.14 -0.67
N ARG A 51 -15.85 18.79 0.47
CA ARG A 51 -15.72 19.72 1.64
C ARG A 51 -14.45 20.57 1.62
N ASP A 52 -13.52 20.25 0.72
CA ASP A 52 -12.27 20.97 0.50
C ASP A 52 -12.13 21.21 -1.01
N ASN A 53 -11.76 22.43 -1.41
CA ASN A 53 -11.69 22.83 -2.81
C ASN A 53 -10.31 22.62 -3.45
N ARG A 54 -9.34 22.13 -2.68
CA ARG A 54 -8.00 21.83 -3.25
C ARG A 54 -8.05 20.64 -4.19
N LEU A 55 -7.03 20.52 -5.00
CA LEU A 55 -6.83 19.35 -5.86
C LEU A 55 -5.88 18.36 -5.17
N LEU A 56 -6.27 17.10 -5.08
CA LEU A 56 -5.39 16.02 -4.63
C LEU A 56 -4.41 15.65 -5.73
N VAL A 57 -3.13 15.71 -5.42
CA VAL A 57 -2.05 15.35 -6.35
C VAL A 57 -1.22 14.21 -5.75
N ILE A 58 -1.29 13.05 -6.38
CA ILE A 58 -0.46 11.89 -6.04
C ILE A 58 0.67 11.82 -7.04
N ILE A 59 1.89 12.12 -6.60
CA ILE A 59 3.04 12.26 -7.49
C ILE A 59 4.31 11.66 -6.88
N GLY A 60 5.12 11.02 -7.71
CA GLY A 60 6.36 10.42 -7.30
C GLY A 60 6.95 9.49 -8.34
N PRO A 61 8.06 8.82 -8.02
CA PRO A 61 8.66 7.83 -8.91
C PRO A 61 7.68 6.72 -9.30
N CYS A 62 7.90 6.10 -10.45
CA CYS A 62 7.08 4.97 -10.90
C CYS A 62 7.08 3.82 -9.88
N SER A 63 8.26 3.50 -9.34
CA SER A 63 8.44 2.59 -8.22
C SER A 63 9.74 2.91 -7.49
N ILE A 64 9.76 2.62 -6.20
CA ILE A 64 10.95 2.84 -5.34
C ILE A 64 11.90 1.66 -5.51
N HIS A 65 13.14 1.93 -5.87
CA HIS A 65 14.23 0.95 -5.89
C HIS A 65 15.44 1.42 -5.06
N ASP A 66 15.54 2.71 -4.81
CA ASP A 66 16.60 3.35 -4.03
C ASP A 66 15.96 4.26 -2.97
N THR A 67 16.12 3.89 -1.71
CA THR A 67 15.52 4.64 -0.59
C THR A 67 16.15 6.01 -0.41
N LYS A 68 17.44 6.16 -0.70
CA LYS A 68 18.10 7.47 -0.65
C LYS A 68 17.57 8.43 -1.71
N ALA A 69 17.41 7.95 -2.93
CA ALA A 69 16.80 8.72 -4.00
C ALA A 69 15.36 9.12 -3.68
N ALA A 70 14.60 8.23 -3.03
CA ALA A 70 13.25 8.52 -2.58
C ALA A 70 13.22 9.67 -1.55
N VAL A 71 14.14 9.68 -0.60
CA VAL A 71 14.26 10.76 0.41
C VAL A 71 14.65 12.08 -0.25
N GLU A 72 15.59 12.09 -1.19
CA GLU A 72 15.97 13.28 -1.96
C GLU A 72 14.80 13.83 -2.76
N TYR A 73 14.03 12.96 -3.40
CA TYR A 73 12.81 13.34 -4.10
C TYR A 73 11.80 14.00 -3.14
N ALA A 74 11.58 13.39 -1.99
CA ALA A 74 10.69 13.90 -0.97
C ALA A 74 11.10 15.29 -0.46
N GLN A 75 12.39 15.54 -0.26
CA GLN A 75 12.92 16.84 0.15
C GLN A 75 12.55 17.94 -0.87
N LYS A 76 12.70 17.66 -2.14
CA LYS A 76 12.32 18.59 -3.21
C LYS A 76 10.80 18.77 -3.29
N LEU A 77 10.06 17.68 -3.17
CA LEU A 77 8.60 17.71 -3.23
C LEU A 77 7.99 18.47 -2.03
N LEU A 78 8.59 18.39 -0.85
CA LEU A 78 8.15 19.14 0.33
C LEU A 78 8.14 20.65 0.10
N THR A 79 9.12 21.17 -0.60
CA THR A 79 9.16 22.60 -0.96
C THR A 79 7.95 22.98 -1.79
N LEU A 80 7.58 22.16 -2.77
CA LEU A 80 6.40 22.38 -3.61
C LEU A 80 5.10 22.17 -2.82
N ARG A 81 5.04 21.16 -1.96
CA ARG A 81 3.90 20.90 -1.10
C ARG A 81 3.57 22.12 -0.23
N LYS A 82 4.59 22.74 0.37
CA LYS A 82 4.43 23.95 1.19
C LYS A 82 4.03 25.15 0.33
N LYS A 83 4.67 25.32 -0.83
CA LYS A 83 4.41 26.44 -1.73
C LYS A 83 2.95 26.45 -2.22
N TYR A 84 2.40 25.29 -2.53
CA TYR A 84 1.06 25.15 -3.11
C TYR A 84 0.00 24.63 -2.13
N GLU A 85 0.26 24.68 -0.83
CA GLU A 85 -0.62 24.08 0.17
C GLU A 85 -2.06 24.62 0.18
N LYS A 86 -2.28 25.82 -0.36
CA LYS A 86 -3.63 26.40 -0.45
C LYS A 86 -4.43 25.87 -1.62
N GLU A 87 -3.77 25.45 -2.68
CA GLU A 87 -4.40 25.00 -3.93
C GLU A 87 -4.35 23.48 -4.10
N LEU A 88 -3.27 22.86 -3.60
CA LEU A 88 -2.98 21.45 -3.82
C LEU A 88 -2.76 20.73 -2.51
N LEU A 89 -3.31 19.53 -2.40
CA LEU A 89 -2.91 18.56 -1.39
C LEU A 89 -1.97 17.55 -2.07
N ILE A 90 -0.67 17.72 -1.86
CA ILE A 90 0.35 16.86 -2.47
C ILE A 90 0.65 15.68 -1.53
N VAL A 91 0.52 14.47 -2.06
CA VAL A 91 0.87 13.21 -1.40
C VAL A 91 1.86 12.48 -2.29
N MET A 92 2.96 12.01 -1.71
CA MET A 92 4.00 11.34 -2.48
C MET A 92 3.59 9.91 -2.85
N ARG A 93 3.78 9.57 -4.12
CA ARG A 93 3.68 8.21 -4.60
C ARG A 93 4.90 7.41 -4.11
N VAL A 94 4.66 6.36 -3.32
CA VAL A 94 5.69 5.48 -2.74
C VAL A 94 5.27 4.04 -3.03
N TYR A 95 5.46 3.62 -4.27
CA TYR A 95 5.06 2.29 -4.73
C TYR A 95 6.27 1.37 -4.69
N PHE A 96 6.18 0.29 -3.93
CA PHE A 96 7.29 -0.64 -3.69
C PHE A 96 7.31 -1.81 -4.65
N GLU A 97 6.17 -2.15 -5.23
CA GLU A 97 6.02 -3.35 -6.03
C GLU A 97 5.61 -3.00 -7.45
N LYS A 98 6.01 -3.87 -8.38
CA LYS A 98 5.61 -3.77 -9.78
C LYS A 98 4.77 -4.99 -10.16
N PRO A 99 3.46 -4.82 -10.39
CA PRO A 99 2.67 -5.89 -10.96
C PRO A 99 3.18 -6.18 -12.38
N ARG A 100 3.50 -7.44 -12.63
CA ARG A 100 4.02 -7.88 -13.92
C ARG A 100 3.07 -8.86 -14.57
N THR A 101 2.81 -8.66 -15.84
CA THR A 101 2.11 -9.64 -16.68
C THR A 101 3.07 -10.70 -17.21
N THR A 102 4.38 -10.41 -17.18
CA THR A 102 5.46 -11.30 -17.60
C THR A 102 6.58 -11.29 -16.55
N VAL A 103 7.67 -11.97 -16.83
CA VAL A 103 8.84 -12.04 -15.94
C VAL A 103 9.53 -10.67 -15.84
N GLY A 104 10.06 -10.34 -14.68
CA GLY A 104 10.81 -9.11 -14.43
C GLY A 104 10.97 -8.83 -12.92
N TRP A 105 11.74 -7.80 -12.58
CA TRP A 105 11.92 -7.39 -11.19
C TRP A 105 10.56 -7.00 -10.56
N LYS A 106 10.27 -7.62 -9.40
CA LYS A 106 8.96 -7.49 -8.75
C LYS A 106 8.83 -6.29 -7.82
N GLY A 107 9.93 -5.63 -7.48
CA GLY A 107 9.92 -4.44 -6.63
C GLY A 107 10.78 -4.58 -5.38
N LEU A 108 10.86 -3.48 -4.61
CA LEU A 108 11.74 -3.34 -3.44
C LEU A 108 11.43 -4.35 -2.34
N ILE A 109 10.16 -4.65 -2.10
CA ILE A 109 9.78 -5.60 -1.04
C ILE A 109 10.14 -7.02 -1.43
N ASN A 110 9.81 -7.43 -2.64
CA ASN A 110 10.01 -8.80 -3.09
C ASN A 110 11.49 -9.12 -3.38
N ASP A 111 12.23 -8.17 -3.92
CA ASP A 111 13.65 -8.36 -4.28
C ASP A 111 14.46 -7.09 -4.02
N PRO A 112 14.72 -6.77 -2.73
CA PRO A 112 15.35 -5.50 -2.33
C PRO A 112 16.77 -5.35 -2.82
N HIS A 113 17.49 -6.46 -3.03
CA HIS A 113 18.89 -6.46 -3.44
C HIS A 113 19.09 -6.50 -4.96
N LEU A 114 18.00 -6.60 -5.74
CA LEU A 114 18.02 -6.65 -7.21
C LEU A 114 18.84 -7.84 -7.75
N ASP A 115 18.91 -8.93 -7.01
CA ASP A 115 19.79 -10.08 -7.29
C ASP A 115 19.05 -11.42 -7.37
N GLY A 116 17.71 -11.41 -7.27
CA GLY A 116 16.91 -12.62 -7.32
C GLY A 116 16.92 -13.46 -6.03
N THR A 117 17.43 -12.94 -4.93
CA THR A 117 17.44 -13.65 -3.63
C THR A 117 16.09 -13.57 -2.91
N PHE A 118 15.22 -12.63 -3.29
CA PHE A 118 13.88 -12.46 -2.72
C PHE A 118 13.88 -12.35 -1.18
N ASP A 119 14.77 -11.51 -0.65
CA ASP A 119 14.87 -11.23 0.79
C ASP A 119 13.71 -10.33 1.27
N ILE A 120 12.51 -10.92 1.35
CA ILE A 120 11.27 -10.19 1.62
C ILE A 120 11.25 -9.60 3.04
N ASN A 121 11.80 -10.30 4.04
CA ASN A 121 11.90 -9.74 5.40
C ASN A 121 12.68 -8.43 5.42
N PHE A 122 13.80 -8.37 4.72
CA PHE A 122 14.58 -7.14 4.57
C PHE A 122 13.80 -6.09 3.78
N GLY A 123 13.13 -6.49 2.69
CA GLY A 123 12.33 -5.60 1.85
C GLY A 123 11.16 -4.95 2.62
N LEU A 124 10.44 -5.72 3.43
CA LEU A 124 9.35 -5.20 4.28
C LEU A 124 9.87 -4.22 5.33
N ARG A 125 11.00 -4.52 5.94
CA ARG A 125 11.64 -3.62 6.91
C ARG A 125 12.05 -2.31 6.23
N GLN A 126 12.67 -2.38 5.07
CA GLN A 126 13.09 -1.21 4.29
C GLN A 126 11.92 -0.34 3.89
N ALA A 127 10.82 -0.96 3.43
CA ALA A 127 9.61 -0.25 3.06
C ALA A 127 9.02 0.51 4.25
N ARG A 128 8.88 -0.14 5.40
CA ARG A 128 8.36 0.49 6.60
C ARG A 128 9.28 1.62 7.09
N GLN A 129 10.60 1.40 7.10
CA GLN A 129 11.57 2.42 7.50
C GLN A 129 11.48 3.65 6.61
N LEU A 130 11.38 3.48 5.30
CA LEU A 130 11.22 4.59 4.36
C LEU A 130 9.94 5.37 4.64
N LEU A 131 8.82 4.69 4.83
CA LEU A 131 7.53 5.32 5.12
C LEU A 131 7.58 6.13 6.44
N LEU A 132 8.23 5.60 7.47
CA LEU A 132 8.46 6.35 8.72
C LEU A 132 9.29 7.61 8.46
N THR A 133 10.40 7.48 7.73
CA THR A 133 11.28 8.60 7.39
C THR A 133 10.53 9.69 6.63
N LEU A 134 9.77 9.33 5.60
CA LEU A 134 9.00 10.28 4.79
C LEU A 134 7.95 11.01 5.62
N ASN A 135 7.16 10.29 6.41
CA ASN A 135 6.16 10.91 7.28
C ASN A 135 6.80 11.80 8.35
N ASP A 136 7.94 11.38 8.91
CA ASP A 136 8.67 12.18 9.89
C ASP A 136 9.19 13.51 9.31
N MET A 137 9.53 13.51 8.03
CA MET A 137 9.89 14.72 7.28
C MET A 137 8.68 15.65 7.02
N GLY A 138 7.46 15.17 7.20
CA GLY A 138 6.24 15.87 6.87
C GLY A 138 5.67 15.54 5.48
N MET A 139 6.17 14.50 4.81
CA MET A 139 5.71 14.05 3.51
C MET A 139 4.74 12.87 3.65
N PRO A 140 3.42 13.07 3.49
CA PRO A 140 2.47 11.97 3.48
C PRO A 140 2.68 11.08 2.26
N ALA A 141 2.42 9.79 2.44
CA ALA A 141 2.69 8.77 1.45
C ALA A 141 1.43 8.05 0.97
N SER A 142 1.47 7.69 -0.30
CA SER A 142 0.50 6.79 -0.93
C SER A 142 1.21 5.53 -1.42
N THR A 143 0.48 4.42 -1.52
CA THR A 143 1.01 3.20 -2.12
C THR A 143 -0.08 2.41 -2.83
N GLU A 144 0.32 1.49 -3.70
CA GLU A 144 -0.58 0.53 -4.33
C GLU A 144 -0.58 -0.76 -3.51
N PHE A 145 -1.74 -1.29 -3.20
CA PHE A 145 -1.89 -2.55 -2.49
C PHE A 145 -2.14 -3.67 -3.49
N LEU A 146 -1.23 -4.63 -3.55
CA LEU A 146 -1.26 -5.73 -4.51
C LEU A 146 -1.64 -7.08 -3.90
N ASP A 147 -1.46 -7.26 -2.60
CA ASP A 147 -1.78 -8.49 -1.89
C ASP A 147 -2.48 -8.22 -0.55
N MET A 148 -2.93 -9.30 0.11
CA MET A 148 -3.71 -9.22 1.33
C MET A 148 -2.87 -9.23 2.61
N ILE A 149 -1.57 -9.44 2.51
CA ILE A 149 -0.68 -9.66 3.65
C ILE A 149 0.19 -8.44 3.94
N THR A 150 0.84 -7.85 2.93
CA THR A 150 1.76 -6.73 3.10
C THR A 150 1.11 -5.49 3.74
N PRO A 151 -0.19 -5.18 3.55
CA PRO A 151 -0.80 -4.05 4.25
C PRO A 151 -0.66 -4.12 5.76
N GLN A 152 -0.64 -5.31 6.35
CA GLN A 152 -0.46 -5.50 7.80
C GLN A 152 0.90 -4.98 8.31
N TYR A 153 1.89 -4.84 7.43
CA TYR A 153 3.24 -4.41 7.77
C TYR A 153 3.45 -2.90 7.72
N TYR A 154 2.63 -2.16 6.95
CA TYR A 154 2.88 -0.72 6.78
C TYR A 154 1.64 0.13 6.47
N ALA A 155 0.44 -0.43 6.39
CA ALA A 155 -0.76 0.36 6.07
C ALA A 155 -1.04 1.47 7.10
N ASP A 156 -0.57 1.32 8.32
CA ASP A 156 -0.66 2.34 9.37
C ASP A 156 0.09 3.65 9.03
N LEU A 157 0.99 3.61 8.05
CA LEU A 157 1.81 4.74 7.60
C LEU A 157 1.33 5.34 6.27
N ILE A 158 0.24 4.84 5.72
CA ILE A 158 -0.26 5.22 4.39
C ILE A 158 -1.45 6.16 4.54
N SER A 159 -1.39 7.29 3.85
CA SER A 159 -2.44 8.30 3.82
C SER A 159 -3.45 8.08 2.69
N TRP A 160 -3.05 7.48 1.58
CA TRP A 160 -3.91 7.15 0.45
C TRP A 160 -3.46 5.86 -0.21
N GLY A 161 -4.41 4.95 -0.42
CA GLY A 161 -4.16 3.66 -1.07
C GLY A 161 -4.69 3.61 -2.49
N ALA A 162 -3.99 2.91 -3.37
CA ALA A 162 -4.42 2.67 -4.74
C ALA A 162 -4.68 1.19 -5.00
N ILE A 163 -5.73 0.92 -5.76
CA ILE A 163 -5.94 -0.38 -6.41
C ILE A 163 -5.70 -0.16 -7.91
N GLY A 164 -4.70 -0.85 -8.45
CA GLY A 164 -4.24 -0.66 -9.82
C GLY A 164 -5.19 -1.22 -10.87
N ALA A 165 -4.97 -0.83 -12.12
CA ALA A 165 -5.83 -1.21 -13.24
C ALA A 165 -5.96 -2.74 -13.42
N ARG A 166 -4.92 -3.50 -13.09
CA ARG A 166 -4.92 -4.97 -13.21
C ARG A 166 -5.71 -5.66 -12.10
N THR A 167 -6.02 -4.97 -11.00
CA THR A 167 -6.67 -5.54 -9.82
C THR A 167 -8.00 -4.91 -9.48
N THR A 168 -8.41 -3.87 -10.17
CA THR A 168 -9.70 -3.17 -9.95
C THR A 168 -10.92 -4.10 -10.12
N GLU A 169 -10.86 -5.08 -11.00
CA GLU A 169 -11.91 -6.11 -11.16
C GLU A 169 -11.88 -7.18 -10.08
N SER A 170 -10.76 -7.34 -9.38
CA SER A 170 -10.58 -8.42 -8.42
C SER A 170 -11.47 -8.24 -7.20
N GLN A 171 -12.30 -9.24 -6.92
CA GLN A 171 -13.16 -9.25 -5.74
C GLN A 171 -12.35 -9.12 -4.45
N VAL A 172 -11.25 -9.84 -4.34
CA VAL A 172 -10.40 -9.84 -3.14
C VAL A 172 -9.80 -8.46 -2.88
N HIS A 173 -9.38 -7.74 -3.93
CA HIS A 173 -8.85 -6.37 -3.79
C HIS A 173 -9.92 -5.36 -3.40
N ARG A 174 -11.15 -5.53 -3.88
CA ARG A 174 -12.29 -4.71 -3.47
C ARG A 174 -12.64 -4.94 -2.00
N GLU A 175 -12.58 -6.19 -1.56
CA GLU A 175 -12.78 -6.57 -0.16
C GLU A 175 -11.67 -5.99 0.73
N LEU A 176 -10.41 -6.07 0.32
CA LEU A 176 -9.29 -5.43 1.02
C LEU A 176 -9.54 -3.93 1.18
N ALA A 177 -9.90 -3.24 0.11
CA ALA A 177 -10.15 -1.80 0.12
C ALA A 177 -11.26 -1.41 1.10
N SER A 178 -12.27 -2.27 1.28
CA SER A 178 -13.37 -2.04 2.24
C SER A 178 -12.91 -1.98 3.69
N GLY A 179 -11.71 -2.47 4.00
CA GLY A 179 -11.15 -2.52 5.36
C GLY A 179 -9.90 -1.67 5.57
N LEU A 180 -9.40 -1.00 4.55
CA LEU A 180 -8.24 -0.12 4.70
C LEU A 180 -8.63 1.14 5.48
N SER A 181 -7.74 1.57 6.37
CA SER A 181 -7.96 2.76 7.20
C SER A 181 -7.73 4.08 6.45
N CYS A 182 -7.20 4.01 5.23
CA CYS A 182 -6.98 5.17 4.38
C CYS A 182 -8.06 5.27 3.29
N PRO A 183 -8.31 6.47 2.74
CA PRO A 183 -9.06 6.61 1.49
C PRO A 183 -8.37 5.82 0.37
N VAL A 184 -9.17 5.27 -0.54
CA VAL A 184 -8.67 4.40 -1.62
C VAL A 184 -9.15 4.91 -2.97
N GLY A 185 -8.25 4.96 -3.94
CA GLY A 185 -8.57 5.23 -5.33
C GLY A 185 -8.46 3.96 -6.17
N PHE A 186 -9.46 3.71 -7.00
CA PHE A 186 -9.46 2.62 -7.97
C PHE A 186 -9.12 3.17 -9.35
N LYS A 187 -8.14 2.57 -10.00
CA LYS A 187 -7.83 2.91 -11.39
C LYS A 187 -8.84 2.29 -12.33
N ASN A 188 -9.07 2.95 -13.47
CA ASN A 188 -9.84 2.37 -14.58
C ASN A 188 -9.19 1.07 -15.07
N GLY A 189 -9.93 0.26 -15.83
CA GLY A 189 -9.40 -0.94 -16.45
C GLY A 189 -8.22 -0.66 -17.38
N THR A 190 -7.44 -1.67 -17.70
CA THR A 190 -6.29 -1.55 -18.63
C THR A 190 -6.71 -1.11 -20.02
N ASP A 191 -7.96 -1.34 -20.40
CA ASP A 191 -8.61 -0.88 -21.64
C ASP A 191 -9.20 0.54 -21.54
N GLY A 192 -9.07 1.20 -20.39
CA GLY A 192 -9.64 2.53 -20.13
C GLY A 192 -11.09 2.52 -19.63
N ASN A 193 -11.65 1.36 -19.30
CA ASN A 193 -13.04 1.24 -18.83
C ASN A 193 -13.21 1.83 -17.43
N LEU A 194 -14.04 2.86 -17.31
CA LEU A 194 -14.34 3.53 -16.04
C LEU A 194 -15.40 2.80 -15.22
N LYS A 195 -16.28 2.04 -15.84
CA LYS A 195 -17.35 1.31 -15.14
C LYS A 195 -16.80 0.36 -14.09
N ILE A 196 -15.69 -0.30 -14.38
CA ILE A 196 -15.01 -1.21 -13.46
C ILE A 196 -14.59 -0.49 -12.18
N ALA A 197 -14.04 0.73 -12.30
CA ALA A 197 -13.64 1.54 -11.16
C ALA A 197 -14.84 2.01 -10.34
N ILE A 198 -15.92 2.41 -10.99
CA ILE A 198 -17.17 2.82 -10.34
C ILE A 198 -17.78 1.65 -9.57
N ASP A 199 -17.83 0.47 -10.18
CA ASP A 199 -18.31 -0.75 -9.52
C ASP A 199 -17.43 -1.13 -8.32
N ALA A 200 -16.12 -0.95 -8.44
CA ALA A 200 -15.17 -1.20 -7.35
C ALA A 200 -15.39 -0.25 -6.16
N ILE A 201 -15.60 1.03 -6.41
CA ILE A 201 -15.91 2.03 -5.37
C ILE A 201 -17.20 1.63 -4.63
N SER A 202 -18.24 1.28 -5.37
CA SER A 202 -19.51 0.83 -4.79
C SER A 202 -19.31 -0.42 -3.92
N ALA A 203 -18.61 -1.44 -4.44
CA ALA A 203 -18.33 -2.66 -3.70
C ALA A 203 -17.54 -2.39 -2.42
N ALA A 204 -16.48 -1.59 -2.49
CA ALA A 204 -15.60 -1.29 -1.34
C ALA A 204 -16.29 -0.44 -0.26
N SER A 205 -17.37 0.26 -0.57
CA SER A 205 -18.15 1.04 0.41
C SER A 205 -18.98 0.17 1.35
N HIS A 206 -19.11 -1.12 1.06
CA HIS A 206 -19.88 -2.08 1.85
C HIS A 206 -18.99 -2.97 2.71
N PRO A 207 -19.53 -3.54 3.82
CA PRO A 207 -18.80 -4.53 4.61
C PRO A 207 -18.51 -5.81 3.83
N HIS A 208 -17.34 -6.39 4.07
CA HIS A 208 -16.90 -7.64 3.45
C HIS A 208 -16.11 -8.51 4.43
N HIS A 209 -15.75 -9.70 3.97
CA HIS A 209 -14.85 -10.63 4.66
C HIS A 209 -13.76 -11.07 3.69
N PHE A 210 -12.53 -11.16 4.16
CA PHE A 210 -11.44 -11.71 3.36
C PHE A 210 -10.41 -12.42 4.22
N LEU A 211 -9.60 -13.26 3.59
CA LEU A 211 -8.54 -14.00 4.27
C LEU A 211 -7.25 -13.21 4.28
N SER A 212 -6.63 -13.11 5.43
CA SER A 212 -5.35 -12.45 5.63
C SER A 212 -4.62 -13.03 6.84
N VAL A 213 -3.77 -12.24 7.46
CA VAL A 213 -3.04 -12.58 8.69
C VAL A 213 -3.27 -11.53 9.76
N THR A 214 -3.23 -11.95 11.02
CA THR A 214 -3.21 -11.05 12.17
C THR A 214 -1.86 -10.34 12.29
N LYS A 215 -1.76 -9.35 13.17
CA LYS A 215 -0.48 -8.71 13.49
C LYS A 215 0.54 -9.70 14.06
N ALA A 216 0.08 -10.76 14.70
CA ALA A 216 0.92 -11.85 15.20
C ALA A 216 1.33 -12.87 14.11
N GLY A 217 0.83 -12.71 12.88
CA GLY A 217 1.18 -13.55 11.73
C GLY A 217 0.35 -14.81 11.59
N HIS A 218 -0.77 -14.93 12.30
CA HIS A 218 -1.67 -16.08 12.19
C HIS A 218 -2.72 -15.86 11.11
N SER A 219 -3.07 -16.93 10.39
CA SER A 219 -4.16 -16.90 9.41
C SER A 219 -5.46 -16.46 10.06
N ALA A 220 -6.20 -15.59 9.38
CA ALA A 220 -7.39 -14.98 9.93
C ALA A 220 -8.44 -14.66 8.87
N ILE A 221 -9.70 -14.63 9.30
CA ILE A 221 -10.78 -14.00 8.54
C ILE A 221 -10.90 -12.57 9.02
N VAL A 222 -10.78 -11.62 8.11
CA VAL A 222 -10.93 -10.20 8.40
C VAL A 222 -12.35 -9.77 8.05
N HIS A 223 -13.06 -9.17 8.99
CA HIS A 223 -14.37 -8.56 8.80
C HIS A 223 -14.19 -7.05 8.67
N THR A 224 -14.72 -6.47 7.61
CA THR A 224 -14.56 -5.05 7.32
C THR A 224 -15.85 -4.28 7.53
N ALA A 225 -15.72 -2.99 7.78
CA ALA A 225 -16.88 -2.09 7.99
C ALA A 225 -17.36 -1.41 6.69
N GLY A 226 -16.58 -1.50 5.63
CA GLY A 226 -16.76 -0.69 4.43
C GLY A 226 -15.92 0.59 4.49
N ASN A 227 -15.53 1.07 3.32
CA ASN A 227 -14.73 2.29 3.14
C ASN A 227 -15.55 3.27 2.30
N PRO A 228 -16.26 4.22 2.93
CA PRO A 228 -17.17 5.16 2.24
C PRO A 228 -16.47 6.22 1.39
#